data_b32239888e31ac9b180318a4780dc154
#
_entry.id   b32239888e31ac9b180318a4780dc154
#
_cell.length_a   1.000
_cell.length_b   1.000
_cell.length_c   1.000
_cell.angle_alpha   90.00
_cell.angle_beta   90.00
_cell.angle_gamma   90.00
#
_symmetry.space_group_name_H-M   'P 1'
#
loop_
_entity.id
_entity.type
_entity.pdbx_description
1 polymer ?
#
loop_
_entity_poly.entity_id
_entity_poly.type
_entity_poly.pdbx_seq_one_letter_code
_entity_poly.pdbx_strand_id
1 'polypeptide(L)'
;MLGDTVNVYRNELKYFINEMDYINLRKVLETALEKDVYDVNSEGYWIRSLYFDTLQNKDYYEKIIGSKDRKKIRIRMYDVDSDKVKLEIKNRYDNYMLKETINITREDAIDIMKGNLDVLLKYNNKLANKIYYIMHNELYIPSIIVDYNREAYTCPINSIRITFDKNLRASKNIYSLFDKNINTVKVFNEPKIILEVKYNNMLPKWIREILSIYNAERSSISKYCLSREILY
;
A
#
# COMPACT_ATOMS: atom_id res chain seq x y z
N MET A 1 -14.38 33.05 -12.78
CA MET A 1 -13.10 32.47 -13.22
C MET A 1 -13.24 30.96 -13.03
N LEU A 2 -13.38 30.22 -14.13
CA LEU A 2 -13.38 28.77 -14.14
C LEU A 2 -11.93 28.35 -13.85
N GLY A 3 -11.70 27.70 -12.71
CA GLY A 3 -10.38 27.20 -12.36
C GLY A 3 -9.96 26.10 -13.33
N ASP A 4 -8.84 26.31 -14.02
CA ASP A 4 -8.21 25.33 -14.88
C ASP A 4 -7.92 24.07 -14.07
N THR A 5 -8.58 22.97 -14.41
CA THR A 5 -8.30 21.64 -13.85
C THR A 5 -6.99 21.15 -14.46
N VAL A 6 -5.91 21.30 -13.72
CA VAL A 6 -4.62 20.72 -14.11
C VAL A 6 -4.68 19.22 -13.91
N ASN A 7 -4.76 18.46 -15.01
CA ASN A 7 -4.69 17.00 -14.99
C ASN A 7 -3.26 16.57 -14.63
N VAL A 8 -3.07 16.06 -13.43
CA VAL A 8 -1.79 15.52 -12.97
C VAL A 8 -1.77 13.99 -13.20
N TYR A 9 -0.96 13.56 -14.17
CA TYR A 9 -0.74 12.13 -14.42
C TYR A 9 0.22 11.56 -13.39
N ARG A 10 -0.29 10.75 -12.48
CA ARG A 10 0.51 10.06 -11.46
C ARG A 10 0.94 8.70 -11.95
N ASN A 11 2.25 8.51 -12.09
CA ASN A 11 2.88 7.27 -12.49
C ASN A 11 3.38 6.48 -11.27
N GLU A 12 3.37 5.15 -11.36
CA GLU A 12 3.89 4.23 -10.33
C GLU A 12 4.66 3.11 -11.03
N LEU A 13 5.95 3.02 -10.74
CA LEU A 13 6.83 1.94 -11.19
C LEU A 13 7.17 1.07 -9.98
N LYS A 14 7.25 -0.24 -10.19
CA LYS A 14 7.63 -1.19 -9.14
C LYS A 14 8.63 -2.20 -9.67
N TYR A 15 9.58 -2.53 -8.81
CA TYR A 15 10.67 -3.44 -9.10
C TYR A 15 10.93 -4.34 -7.91
N PHE A 16 11.40 -5.56 -8.18
CA PHE A 16 12.09 -6.36 -7.19
C PHE A 16 13.57 -6.07 -7.28
N ILE A 17 14.20 -5.79 -6.15
CA ILE A 17 15.65 -5.62 -6.05
C ILE A 17 16.19 -6.52 -4.95
N ASN A 18 17.46 -6.91 -5.06
CA ASN A 18 18.18 -7.64 -4.03
C ASN A 18 18.77 -6.69 -2.98
N GLU A 19 19.37 -7.24 -1.94
CA GLU A 19 19.91 -6.46 -0.82
C GLU A 19 21.11 -5.59 -1.24
N MET A 20 21.96 -6.09 -2.13
CA MET A 20 23.12 -5.33 -2.62
C MET A 20 22.69 -4.11 -3.44
N ASP A 21 21.72 -4.29 -4.33
CA ASP A 21 21.14 -3.20 -5.12
C ASP A 21 20.48 -2.16 -4.21
N TYR A 22 19.77 -2.61 -3.17
CA TYR A 22 19.18 -1.73 -2.18
C TYR A 22 20.23 -0.88 -1.45
N ILE A 23 21.32 -1.49 -0.95
CA ILE A 23 22.38 -0.78 -0.23
C ILE A 23 23.01 0.29 -1.12
N ASN A 24 23.31 -0.05 -2.37
CA ASN A 24 23.94 0.87 -3.31
C ASN A 24 22.97 2.01 -3.71
N LEU A 25 21.73 1.67 -4.06
CA LEU A 25 20.72 2.67 -4.45
C LEU A 25 20.38 3.60 -3.28
N ARG A 26 20.27 3.05 -2.07
CA ARG A 26 20.03 3.83 -0.85
C ARG A 26 21.09 4.92 -0.68
N LYS A 27 22.38 4.57 -0.76
CA LYS A 27 23.49 5.54 -0.64
C LYS A 27 23.36 6.69 -1.64
N VAL A 28 23.02 6.38 -2.89
CA VAL A 28 22.81 7.40 -3.93
C VAL A 28 21.62 8.29 -3.62
N LEU A 29 20.50 7.69 -3.20
CA LEU A 29 19.28 8.46 -2.89
C LEU A 29 19.46 9.34 -1.65
N GLU A 30 20.20 8.89 -0.64
CA GLU A 30 20.50 9.68 0.56
C GLU A 30 21.28 10.97 0.27
N THR A 31 22.07 10.99 -0.82
CA THR A 31 22.79 12.21 -1.23
C THR A 31 21.97 13.15 -2.12
N ALA A 32 20.94 12.62 -2.78
CA ALA A 32 20.20 13.33 -3.83
C ALA A 32 18.78 13.73 -3.43
N LEU A 33 18.19 13.06 -2.44
CA LEU A 33 16.80 13.23 -2.05
C LEU A 33 16.66 13.43 -0.54
N GLU A 34 15.54 14.02 -0.14
CA GLU A 34 15.19 14.16 1.27
C GLU A 34 14.49 12.89 1.78
N LYS A 35 14.81 12.47 3.01
CA LYS A 35 14.05 11.41 3.68
C LYS A 35 12.64 11.88 4.00
N ASP A 36 11.71 10.95 3.95
CA ASP A 36 10.32 11.19 4.37
C ASP A 36 10.29 11.58 5.86
N VAL A 37 9.49 12.57 6.18
CA VAL A 37 9.34 13.11 7.56
C VAL A 37 8.92 12.05 8.59
N TYR A 38 8.37 10.93 8.16
CA TYR A 38 7.99 9.81 9.03
C TYR A 38 9.15 8.83 9.29
N ASP A 39 10.29 8.97 8.61
CA ASP A 39 11.48 8.13 8.80
C ASP A 39 12.43 8.77 9.82
N VAL A 40 11.99 8.83 11.07
CA VAL A 40 12.67 9.54 12.16
C VAL A 40 14.05 8.94 12.49
N ASN A 41 14.20 7.61 12.42
CA ASN A 41 15.40 6.90 12.85
C ASN A 41 16.31 6.45 11.71
N SER A 42 16.03 6.88 10.48
CA SER A 42 16.79 6.47 9.27
C SER A 42 16.79 4.97 8.95
N GLU A 43 15.97 4.18 9.65
CA GLU A 43 15.79 2.74 9.44
C GLU A 43 14.47 2.40 8.74
N GLY A 44 13.67 3.44 8.49
CA GLY A 44 12.32 3.33 7.98
C GLY A 44 11.27 3.21 9.10
N TYR A 45 10.05 3.00 8.70
CA TYR A 45 8.91 2.83 9.60
C TYR A 45 8.11 1.60 9.23
N TRP A 46 7.54 0.99 10.26
CA TRP A 46 6.71 -0.19 10.11
C TRP A 46 5.32 0.16 9.60
N ILE A 47 4.75 -0.73 8.81
CA ILE A 47 3.39 -0.62 8.27
C ILE A 47 2.69 -1.98 8.38
N ARG A 48 1.51 -2.00 8.98
CA ARG A 48 0.57 -3.14 8.95
C ARG A 48 -0.68 -2.76 8.20
N SER A 49 -1.16 -3.68 7.37
CA SER A 49 -2.43 -3.50 6.64
C SER A 49 -3.23 -4.78 6.66
N LEU A 50 -4.50 -4.70 7.07
CA LEU A 50 -5.49 -5.74 6.85
C LEU A 50 -6.19 -5.48 5.54
N TYR A 51 -6.11 -6.40 4.60
CA TYR A 51 -6.84 -6.34 3.34
C TYR A 51 -8.18 -7.04 3.45
N PHE A 52 -9.16 -6.50 2.77
CA PHE A 52 -10.47 -7.10 2.57
C PHE A 52 -10.59 -7.60 1.13
N ASP A 53 -11.39 -8.63 0.93
CA ASP A 53 -11.79 -9.13 -0.39
C ASP A 53 -13.20 -9.71 -0.31
N THR A 54 -13.83 -9.92 -1.45
CA THR A 54 -15.13 -10.61 -1.49
C THR A 54 -14.97 -12.07 -1.13
N LEU A 55 -16.06 -12.74 -0.77
CA LEU A 55 -16.09 -14.19 -0.52
C LEU A 55 -15.51 -15.00 -1.68
N GLN A 56 -15.64 -14.51 -2.92
CA GLN A 56 -15.14 -15.15 -4.12
C GLN A 56 -13.73 -14.69 -4.52
N ASN A 57 -13.04 -13.89 -3.68
CA ASN A 57 -11.70 -13.35 -3.93
C ASN A 57 -11.60 -12.51 -5.22
N LYS A 58 -12.64 -11.72 -5.50
CA LYS A 58 -12.76 -10.93 -6.73
C LYS A 58 -11.57 -9.98 -6.93
N ASP A 59 -11.18 -9.21 -5.89
CA ASP A 59 -10.10 -8.23 -5.99
C ASP A 59 -8.73 -8.90 -6.23
N TYR A 60 -8.54 -10.11 -5.72
CA TYR A 60 -7.37 -10.94 -5.98
C TYR A 60 -7.32 -11.36 -7.46
N TYR A 61 -8.40 -11.98 -7.97
CA TYR A 61 -8.45 -12.45 -9.35
C TYR A 61 -8.39 -11.30 -10.36
N GLU A 62 -9.13 -10.21 -10.13
CA GLU A 62 -9.04 -9.01 -10.99
C GLU A 62 -7.61 -8.47 -11.09
N LYS A 63 -6.81 -8.59 -10.02
CA LYS A 63 -5.40 -8.20 -10.05
C LYS A 63 -4.55 -9.20 -10.84
N ILE A 64 -4.78 -10.51 -10.69
CA ILE A 64 -4.01 -11.56 -11.39
C ILE A 64 -4.24 -11.51 -12.89
N ILE A 65 -5.51 -11.42 -13.32
CA ILE A 65 -5.86 -11.34 -14.75
C ILE A 65 -5.57 -9.97 -15.38
N GLY A 66 -5.13 -8.97 -14.57
CA GLY A 66 -4.80 -7.64 -15.06
C GLY A 66 -6.01 -6.78 -15.44
N SER A 67 -7.19 -7.01 -14.83
CA SER A 67 -8.40 -6.23 -15.08
C SER A 67 -8.11 -4.73 -15.05
N LYS A 68 -8.67 -3.99 -16.04
CA LYS A 68 -8.51 -2.54 -16.14
C LYS A 68 -9.15 -1.84 -14.95
N ASP A 69 -10.35 -2.25 -14.60
CA ASP A 69 -11.09 -1.72 -13.45
C ASP A 69 -10.96 -2.69 -12.29
N ARG A 70 -10.39 -2.21 -11.19
CA ARG A 70 -10.19 -2.99 -9.97
C ARG A 70 -10.05 -2.10 -8.76
N LYS A 71 -10.37 -2.64 -7.60
CA LYS A 71 -10.26 -1.93 -6.33
C LYS A 71 -9.49 -2.75 -5.29
N LYS A 72 -9.15 -2.12 -4.18
CA LYS A 72 -8.63 -2.75 -2.97
C LYS A 72 -9.06 -1.94 -1.78
N ILE A 73 -9.62 -2.62 -0.79
CA ILE A 73 -10.02 -2.03 0.48
C ILE A 73 -9.08 -2.58 1.56
N ARG A 74 -8.62 -1.69 2.45
CA ARG A 74 -7.77 -2.10 3.58
C ARG A 74 -7.89 -1.15 4.76
N ILE A 75 -7.66 -1.68 5.94
CA ILE A 75 -7.31 -0.92 7.13
C ILE A 75 -5.79 -0.87 7.22
N ARG A 76 -5.22 0.32 7.47
CA ARG A 76 -3.77 0.51 7.60
C ARG A 76 -3.43 1.23 8.89
N MET A 77 -2.37 0.77 9.54
CA MET A 77 -1.78 1.41 10.72
C MET A 77 -0.26 1.49 10.61
N TYR A 78 0.30 2.37 11.42
CA TYR A 78 1.75 2.61 11.57
C TYR A 78 2.22 2.34 13.00
N ASP A 79 1.28 2.16 13.91
CA ASP A 79 1.49 1.81 15.31
C ASP A 79 0.29 0.96 15.77
N VAL A 80 0.57 -0.16 16.44
CA VAL A 80 -0.44 -1.09 16.97
C VAL A 80 -1.20 -0.51 18.17
N ASP A 81 -0.62 0.46 18.87
CA ASP A 81 -1.23 1.12 20.01
C ASP A 81 -2.08 2.34 19.60
N SER A 82 -2.11 2.69 18.32
CA SER A 82 -2.86 3.84 17.82
C SER A 82 -4.38 3.68 18.01
N ASP A 83 -5.03 4.71 18.56
CA ASP A 83 -6.49 4.79 18.70
C ASP A 83 -7.21 5.02 17.38
N LYS A 84 -6.49 5.46 16.35
CA LYS A 84 -7.02 5.75 15.02
C LYS A 84 -6.21 5.03 13.96
N VAL A 85 -6.93 4.46 13.00
CA VAL A 85 -6.36 3.78 11.85
C VAL A 85 -6.96 4.33 10.55
N LYS A 86 -6.31 4.04 9.42
CA LYS A 86 -6.75 4.52 8.11
C LYS A 86 -7.53 3.42 7.40
N LEU A 87 -8.80 3.67 7.10
CA LEU A 87 -9.56 2.88 6.13
C LEU A 87 -9.33 3.49 4.76
N GLU A 88 -8.82 2.68 3.84
CA GLU A 88 -8.40 3.12 2.51
C GLU A 88 -9.11 2.29 1.43
N ILE A 89 -9.60 2.96 0.40
CA ILE A 89 -9.98 2.34 -0.87
C ILE A 89 -9.08 2.86 -1.98
N LYS A 90 -8.48 1.94 -2.73
CA LYS A 90 -7.68 2.27 -3.92
C LYS A 90 -8.40 1.69 -5.13
N ASN A 91 -8.93 2.57 -5.95
CA ASN A 91 -9.54 2.24 -7.23
C ASN A 91 -8.53 2.43 -8.35
N ARG A 92 -8.57 1.56 -9.34
CA ARG A 92 -7.93 1.74 -10.63
C ARG A 92 -9.01 1.69 -11.71
N TYR A 93 -9.00 2.66 -12.57
CA TYR A 93 -9.85 2.78 -13.74
C TYR A 93 -8.92 2.93 -14.95
N ASP A 94 -8.70 1.85 -15.69
CA ASP A 94 -7.70 1.75 -16.76
C ASP A 94 -6.30 2.23 -16.28
N ASN A 95 -5.88 3.42 -16.69
CA ASN A 95 -4.60 4.01 -16.30
C ASN A 95 -4.67 4.94 -15.08
N TYR A 96 -5.87 5.28 -14.63
CA TYR A 96 -6.07 6.18 -13.50
C TYR A 96 -6.12 5.43 -12.18
N MET A 97 -5.46 5.99 -11.18
CA MET A 97 -5.52 5.47 -9.81
C MET A 97 -6.07 6.54 -8.88
N LEU A 98 -7.16 6.22 -8.21
CA LEU A 98 -7.75 7.04 -7.16
C LEU A 98 -7.59 6.32 -5.83
N LYS A 99 -6.90 6.97 -4.89
CA LYS A 99 -6.80 6.52 -3.51
C LYS A 99 -7.55 7.49 -2.61
N GLU A 100 -8.52 6.96 -1.89
CA GLU A 100 -9.31 7.70 -0.91
C GLU A 100 -9.06 7.11 0.48
N THR A 101 -9.03 7.96 1.51
CA THR A 101 -8.66 7.57 2.88
C THR A 101 -9.55 8.29 3.88
N ILE A 102 -10.04 7.56 4.88
CA ILE A 102 -10.71 8.09 6.06
C ILE A 102 -10.07 7.52 7.32
N ASN A 103 -9.91 8.34 8.36
CA ASN A 103 -9.51 7.87 9.67
C ASN A 103 -10.74 7.34 10.41
N ILE A 104 -10.62 6.13 10.95
CA ILE A 104 -11.62 5.49 11.79
C ILE A 104 -11.03 5.17 13.16
N THR A 105 -11.86 4.97 14.17
CA THR A 105 -11.37 4.55 15.48
C THR A 105 -10.93 3.09 15.47
N ARG A 106 -10.14 2.70 16.47
CA ARG A 106 -9.72 1.31 16.67
C ARG A 106 -10.93 0.39 16.91
N GLU A 107 -11.89 0.84 17.70
CA GLU A 107 -13.12 0.10 17.99
C GLU A 107 -13.92 -0.16 16.72
N ASP A 108 -14.16 0.88 15.92
CA ASP A 108 -14.88 0.73 14.64
C ASP A 108 -14.12 -0.17 13.66
N ALA A 109 -12.77 -0.13 13.66
CA ALA A 109 -11.98 -1.07 12.87
C ALA A 109 -12.19 -2.53 13.30
N ILE A 110 -12.24 -2.79 14.61
CA ILE A 110 -12.53 -4.12 15.17
C ILE A 110 -13.95 -4.57 14.80
N ASP A 111 -14.91 -3.67 14.84
CA ASP A 111 -16.29 -3.97 14.46
C ASP A 111 -16.41 -4.30 12.96
N ILE A 112 -15.75 -3.53 12.09
CA ILE A 112 -15.66 -3.82 10.64
C ILE A 112 -15.04 -5.20 10.40
N MET A 113 -14.00 -5.57 11.14
CA MET A 113 -13.37 -6.90 11.05
C MET A 113 -14.33 -8.03 11.44
N LYS A 114 -15.26 -7.78 12.34
CA LYS A 114 -16.32 -8.74 12.76
C LYS A 114 -17.51 -8.75 11.82
N GLY A 115 -17.52 -7.91 10.77
CA GLY A 115 -18.60 -7.80 9.79
C GLY A 115 -19.66 -6.75 10.13
N ASN A 116 -19.52 -6.00 11.24
CA ASN A 116 -20.42 -4.88 11.56
C ASN A 116 -19.99 -3.63 10.76
N LEU A 117 -20.51 -3.52 9.55
CA LEU A 117 -20.20 -2.40 8.65
C LEU A 117 -20.98 -1.12 8.98
N ASP A 118 -22.08 -1.22 9.75
CA ASP A 118 -22.97 -0.09 10.08
C ASP A 118 -22.22 1.02 10.84
N VAL A 119 -21.12 0.67 11.50
CA VAL A 119 -20.25 1.65 12.17
C VAL A 119 -19.71 2.72 11.22
N LEU A 120 -19.60 2.44 9.91
CA LEU A 120 -19.18 3.41 8.92
C LEU A 120 -20.19 4.53 8.69
N LEU A 121 -21.47 4.28 8.91
CA LEU A 121 -22.54 5.26 8.74
C LEU A 121 -22.47 6.37 9.80
N LYS A 122 -21.86 6.10 10.97
CA LYS A 122 -21.68 7.10 12.05
C LYS A 122 -20.81 8.29 11.61
N TYR A 123 -19.92 8.08 10.63
CA TYR A 123 -18.95 9.11 10.21
C TYR A 123 -19.57 10.24 9.40
N ASN A 124 -20.82 10.11 8.95
CA ASN A 124 -21.53 11.09 8.12
C ASN A 124 -20.63 11.63 6.98
N ASN A 125 -19.89 10.74 6.34
CA ASN A 125 -18.85 11.04 5.35
C ASN A 125 -19.13 10.29 4.05
N LYS A 126 -19.04 10.99 2.90
CA LYS A 126 -19.30 10.40 1.58
C LYS A 126 -18.43 9.17 1.30
N LEU A 127 -17.16 9.18 1.73
CA LEU A 127 -16.26 8.06 1.53
C LEU A 127 -16.61 6.87 2.43
N ALA A 128 -16.95 7.11 3.70
CA ALA A 128 -17.41 6.05 4.61
C ALA A 128 -18.66 5.37 4.07
N ASN A 129 -19.66 6.15 3.64
CA ASN A 129 -20.87 5.62 3.02
C ASN A 129 -20.55 4.83 1.74
N LYS A 130 -19.68 5.35 0.87
CA LYS A 130 -19.23 4.65 -0.36
C LYS A 130 -18.61 3.29 -0.02
N ILE A 131 -17.70 3.23 0.96
CA ILE A 131 -17.05 2.00 1.39
C ILE A 131 -18.06 1.04 2.00
N TYR A 132 -18.98 1.53 2.84
CA TYR A 132 -20.08 0.75 3.40
C TYR A 132 -20.87 0.04 2.30
N TYR A 133 -21.40 0.79 1.31
CA TYR A 133 -22.20 0.20 0.23
C TYR A 133 -21.41 -0.82 -0.60
N ILE A 134 -20.14 -0.55 -0.90
CA ILE A 134 -19.30 -1.49 -1.65
C ILE A 134 -19.10 -2.77 -0.85
N MET A 135 -18.69 -2.66 0.43
CA MET A 135 -18.39 -3.82 1.25
C MET A 135 -19.65 -4.65 1.56
N HIS A 136 -20.78 -3.99 1.79
CA HIS A 136 -22.05 -4.65 2.08
C HIS A 136 -22.59 -5.39 0.83
N ASN A 137 -22.66 -4.70 -0.31
CA ASN A 137 -23.27 -5.29 -1.52
C ASN A 137 -22.42 -6.38 -2.15
N GLU A 138 -21.09 -6.27 -2.07
CA GLU A 138 -20.18 -7.25 -2.66
C GLU A 138 -19.67 -8.28 -1.62
N LEU A 139 -20.23 -8.29 -0.40
CA LEU A 139 -19.92 -9.24 0.67
C LEU A 139 -18.41 -9.31 0.98
N TYR A 140 -17.81 -8.14 1.26
CA TYR A 140 -16.41 -8.07 1.64
C TYR A 140 -16.19 -8.62 3.04
N ILE A 141 -15.14 -9.44 3.17
CA ILE A 141 -14.68 -10.00 4.44
C ILE A 141 -13.18 -9.69 4.62
N PRO A 142 -12.68 -9.67 5.86
CA PRO A 142 -11.24 -9.61 6.12
C PRO A 142 -10.53 -10.80 5.48
N SER A 143 -9.42 -10.54 4.81
CA SER A 143 -8.70 -11.56 4.03
C SER A 143 -7.34 -11.88 4.63
N ILE A 144 -6.43 -10.91 4.71
CA ILE A 144 -5.04 -11.14 5.11
C ILE A 144 -4.41 -9.90 5.73
N ILE A 145 -3.57 -10.10 6.75
CA ILE A 145 -2.69 -9.07 7.30
C ILE A 145 -1.36 -9.10 6.56
N VAL A 146 -0.85 -7.93 6.24
CA VAL A 146 0.45 -7.73 5.57
C VAL A 146 1.26 -6.69 6.33
N ASP A 147 2.45 -7.10 6.78
CA ASP A 147 3.43 -6.28 7.49
C ASP A 147 4.66 -6.04 6.61
N TYR A 148 5.26 -4.87 6.72
CA TYR A 148 6.54 -4.57 6.11
C TYR A 148 7.17 -3.30 6.71
N ASN A 149 8.48 -3.14 6.53
CA ASN A 149 9.21 -1.93 6.87
C ASN A 149 9.41 -1.09 5.62
N ARG A 150 9.19 0.23 5.72
CA ARG A 150 9.32 1.18 4.61
C ARG A 150 10.34 2.24 4.91
N GLU A 151 11.32 2.38 4.03
CA GLU A 151 12.09 3.62 3.88
C GLU A 151 11.52 4.42 2.71
N ALA A 152 11.54 5.74 2.83
CA ALA A 152 10.98 6.60 1.80
C ALA A 152 11.83 7.87 1.61
N TYR A 153 12.02 8.22 0.34
CA TYR A 153 12.74 9.40 -0.12
C TYR A 153 11.81 10.24 -0.96
N THR A 154 11.89 11.55 -0.81
CA THR A 154 11.01 12.50 -1.49
C THR A 154 11.81 13.58 -2.22
N CYS A 155 11.24 14.04 -3.34
CA CYS A 155 11.71 15.22 -4.04
C CYS A 155 10.49 16.05 -4.42
N PRO A 156 10.49 17.37 -4.12
CA PRO A 156 9.38 18.25 -4.49
C PRO A 156 9.15 18.32 -6.01
N ILE A 157 10.23 18.17 -6.80
CA ILE A 157 10.16 18.18 -8.27
C ILE A 157 9.31 16.98 -8.73
N ASN A 158 8.25 17.26 -9.48
CA ASN A 158 7.29 16.26 -9.99
C ASN A 158 6.69 15.35 -8.89
N SER A 159 6.69 15.78 -7.64
CA SER A 159 6.20 15.01 -6.49
C SER A 159 6.77 13.59 -6.45
N ILE A 160 8.06 13.46 -6.71
CA ILE A 160 8.73 12.15 -6.74
C ILE A 160 8.77 11.59 -5.33
N ARG A 161 8.41 10.32 -5.22
CA ARG A 161 8.57 9.53 -4.00
C ARG A 161 9.09 8.15 -4.34
N ILE A 162 10.25 7.81 -3.79
CA ILE A 162 10.90 6.51 -3.94
C ILE A 162 10.81 5.80 -2.59
N THR A 163 10.33 4.55 -2.59
CA THR A 163 10.21 3.78 -1.35
C THR A 163 10.79 2.39 -1.50
N PHE A 164 11.46 1.93 -0.45
CA PHE A 164 11.90 0.55 -0.27
C PHE A 164 11.00 -0.13 0.76
N ASP A 165 10.28 -1.16 0.33
CA ASP A 165 9.47 -1.98 1.21
C ASP A 165 10.19 -3.30 1.48
N LYS A 166 10.64 -3.46 2.72
CA LYS A 166 11.50 -4.55 3.20
C LYS A 166 10.74 -5.48 4.14
N ASN A 167 11.24 -6.70 4.32
CA ASN A 167 10.72 -7.65 5.32
C ASN A 167 9.21 -7.89 5.17
N LEU A 168 8.75 -8.14 3.93
CA LEU A 168 7.34 -8.41 3.68
C LEU A 168 6.92 -9.71 4.38
N ARG A 169 5.93 -9.60 5.26
CA ARG A 169 5.38 -10.70 6.05
C ARG A 169 3.86 -10.71 5.97
N ALA A 170 3.26 -11.87 6.19
CA ALA A 170 1.82 -12.03 6.10
C ALA A 170 1.28 -12.93 7.22
N SER A 171 0.00 -12.74 7.58
CA SER A 171 -0.72 -13.57 8.53
C SER A 171 -2.17 -13.79 8.11
N LYS A 172 -2.67 -15.02 8.28
CA LYS A 172 -4.10 -15.33 8.17
C LYS A 172 -4.88 -14.99 9.43
N ASN A 173 -4.20 -14.76 10.55
CA ASN A 173 -4.86 -14.44 11.81
C ASN A 173 -5.35 -12.98 11.78
N ILE A 174 -6.44 -12.76 11.07
CA ILE A 174 -7.01 -11.43 10.81
C ILE A 174 -7.43 -10.71 12.11
N TYR A 175 -7.84 -11.44 13.14
CA TYR A 175 -8.27 -10.87 14.42
C TYR A 175 -7.10 -10.34 15.27
N SER A 176 -5.86 -10.71 14.95
CA SER A 176 -4.65 -10.19 15.58
C SER A 176 -4.11 -8.91 14.93
N LEU A 177 -4.95 -8.13 14.24
CA LEU A 177 -4.52 -6.89 13.60
C LEU A 177 -3.79 -5.94 14.57
N PHE A 178 -4.27 -5.84 15.80
CA PHE A 178 -3.74 -4.98 16.86
C PHE A 178 -2.83 -5.71 17.86
N ASP A 179 -2.42 -6.93 17.55
CA ASP A 179 -1.50 -7.69 18.40
C ASP A 179 -0.05 -7.37 18.03
N LYS A 180 0.76 -6.98 19.04
CA LYS A 180 2.21 -6.74 18.85
C LYS A 180 2.95 -8.02 18.46
N ASN A 181 2.50 -9.16 18.96
CA ASN A 181 3.17 -10.45 18.83
C ASN A 181 2.47 -11.37 17.81
N ILE A 182 1.83 -10.79 16.80
CA ILE A 182 1.16 -11.57 15.76
C ILE A 182 2.14 -12.53 15.06
N ASN A 183 1.72 -13.79 14.91
CA ASN A 183 2.45 -14.75 14.12
C ASN A 183 2.34 -14.44 12.63
N THR A 184 3.48 -14.21 11.99
CA THR A 184 3.57 -13.89 10.56
C THR A 184 4.58 -14.79 9.88
N VAL A 185 4.35 -15.12 8.61
CA VAL A 185 5.32 -15.79 7.74
C VAL A 185 5.99 -14.81 6.79
N LYS A 186 7.25 -15.06 6.41
CA LYS A 186 7.93 -14.31 5.36
C LYS A 186 7.26 -14.58 4.02
N VAL A 187 7.03 -13.53 3.22
CA VAL A 187 6.46 -13.69 1.87
C VAL A 187 7.51 -14.12 0.86
N PHE A 188 8.78 -13.81 1.11
CA PHE A 188 9.89 -14.23 0.26
C PHE A 188 10.83 -15.16 1.04
N ASN A 189 11.24 -16.25 0.43
CA ASN A 189 12.24 -17.16 0.99
C ASN A 189 13.64 -16.53 1.01
N GLU A 190 13.96 -15.76 -0.03
CA GLU A 190 15.18 -14.98 -0.12
C GLU A 190 14.91 -13.49 0.16
N PRO A 191 15.90 -12.73 0.64
CA PRO A 191 15.75 -11.29 0.85
C PRO A 191 15.42 -10.59 -0.47
N LYS A 192 14.17 -10.18 -0.63
CA LYS A 192 13.68 -9.36 -1.75
C LYS A 192 13.08 -8.07 -1.21
N ILE A 193 13.39 -6.97 -1.87
CA ILE A 193 12.93 -5.64 -1.51
C ILE A 193 12.08 -5.13 -2.67
N ILE A 194 10.95 -4.52 -2.34
CA ILE A 194 10.09 -3.88 -3.33
C ILE A 194 10.47 -2.42 -3.41
N LEU A 195 11.08 -2.03 -4.51
CA LEU A 195 11.32 -0.64 -4.89
C LEU A 195 10.07 -0.10 -5.59
N GLU A 196 9.51 1.00 -5.08
CA GLU A 196 8.37 1.69 -5.70
C GLU A 196 8.74 3.14 -5.98
N VAL A 197 8.58 3.57 -7.22
CA VAL A 197 8.85 4.95 -7.67
C VAL A 197 7.55 5.58 -8.12
N LYS A 198 7.13 6.64 -7.43
CA LYS A 198 5.96 7.46 -7.77
C LYS A 198 6.40 8.82 -8.24
N TYR A 199 5.77 9.33 -9.28
CA TYR A 199 6.05 10.65 -9.82
C TYR A 199 4.87 11.17 -10.64
N ASN A 200 4.80 12.50 -10.75
CA ASN A 200 3.83 13.18 -11.60
C ASN A 200 4.49 13.50 -12.95
N ASN A 201 3.73 13.35 -14.02
CA ASN A 201 4.11 13.70 -15.40
C ASN A 201 5.38 12.94 -15.87
N MET A 202 6.58 13.42 -15.58
CA MET A 202 7.83 12.88 -16.09
C MET A 202 8.84 12.62 -14.98
N LEU A 203 9.51 11.47 -15.05
CA LEU A 203 10.64 11.13 -14.19
C LEU A 203 11.91 11.78 -14.74
N PRO A 204 12.68 12.55 -13.93
CA PRO A 204 13.94 13.16 -14.34
C PRO A 204 14.92 12.14 -14.92
N LYS A 205 15.73 12.57 -15.90
CA LYS A 205 16.68 11.73 -16.62
C LYS A 205 17.64 11.03 -15.66
N TRP A 206 18.22 11.74 -14.71
CA TRP A 206 19.17 11.21 -13.75
C TRP A 206 18.57 10.08 -12.87
N ILE A 207 17.31 10.17 -12.46
CA ILE A 207 16.64 9.07 -11.70
C ILE A 207 16.45 7.85 -12.62
N ARG A 208 16.05 8.06 -13.86
CA ARG A 208 15.91 6.97 -14.84
C ARG A 208 17.22 6.25 -15.07
N GLU A 209 18.33 7.00 -15.21
CA GLU A 209 19.67 6.44 -15.38
C GLU A 209 20.11 5.63 -14.15
N ILE A 210 19.90 6.16 -12.95
CA ILE A 210 20.16 5.41 -11.70
C ILE A 210 19.37 4.10 -11.67
N LEU A 211 18.07 4.16 -11.94
CA LEU A 211 17.22 2.95 -11.93
C LEU A 211 17.59 1.94 -13.01
N SER A 212 18.13 2.39 -14.16
CA SER A 212 18.55 1.49 -15.25
C SER A 212 19.79 0.67 -14.94
N ILE A 213 20.65 1.15 -14.02
CA ILE A 213 21.89 0.44 -13.61
C ILE A 213 21.56 -0.90 -12.93
N TYR A 214 20.42 -0.98 -12.24
CA TYR A 214 20.07 -2.12 -11.40
C TYR A 214 19.27 -3.22 -12.11
N ASN A 215 19.21 -3.25 -13.44
CA ASN A 215 18.49 -4.25 -14.25
C ASN A 215 17.15 -4.70 -13.64
N ALA A 216 16.50 -3.79 -12.92
CA ALA A 216 15.30 -4.08 -12.17
C ALA A 216 14.14 -4.28 -13.14
N GLU A 217 13.67 -5.50 -13.28
CA GLU A 217 12.52 -5.80 -14.12
C GLU A 217 11.26 -5.12 -13.55
N ARG A 218 10.66 -4.24 -14.36
CA ARG A 218 9.40 -3.62 -14.03
C ARG A 218 8.33 -4.70 -13.88
N SER A 219 7.70 -4.77 -12.71
CA SER A 219 6.70 -5.77 -12.42
C SER A 219 5.41 -5.19 -11.86
N SER A 220 4.31 -5.88 -12.12
CA SER A 220 2.99 -5.53 -11.59
C SER A 220 2.81 -6.04 -10.15
N ILE A 221 3.69 -5.61 -9.24
CA ILE A 221 3.77 -6.10 -7.87
C ILE A 221 2.54 -5.71 -7.03
N SER A 222 1.95 -6.68 -6.36
CA SER A 222 0.88 -6.49 -5.38
C SER A 222 1.21 -7.22 -4.08
N LYS A 223 1.52 -6.49 -3.00
CA LYS A 223 1.77 -7.09 -1.68
C LYS A 223 0.62 -7.99 -1.23
N TYR A 224 -0.63 -7.57 -1.48
CA TYR A 224 -1.81 -8.37 -1.20
C TYR A 224 -1.77 -9.74 -1.92
N CYS A 225 -1.54 -9.76 -3.25
CA CYS A 225 -1.52 -11.00 -4.01
C CYS A 225 -0.34 -11.90 -3.60
N LEU A 226 0.87 -11.34 -3.50
CA LEU A 226 2.06 -12.08 -3.04
C LEU A 226 1.85 -12.70 -1.66
N SER A 227 1.22 -11.98 -0.74
CA SER A 227 0.93 -12.49 0.61
C SER A 227 -0.13 -13.58 0.59
N ARG A 228 -1.11 -13.48 -0.31
CA ARG A 228 -2.12 -14.53 -0.50
C ARG A 228 -1.52 -15.81 -1.07
N GLU A 229 -0.69 -15.70 -2.10
CA GLU A 229 -0.05 -16.84 -2.77
C GLU A 229 0.79 -17.71 -1.83
N ILE A 230 1.41 -17.11 -0.80
CA ILE A 230 2.23 -17.88 0.15
C ILE A 230 1.40 -18.56 1.24
N LEU A 231 0.18 -18.10 1.49
CA LEU A 231 -0.65 -18.58 2.59
C LEU A 231 -1.85 -19.44 2.14
N TYR A 232 -2.23 -19.38 0.87
CA TYR A 232 -3.38 -20.08 0.29
C TYR A 232 -2.98 -20.92 -0.91
#